data_98bd70e732a8b65c4607e8e77c8e40f5
#
_entry.id   98bd70e732a8b65c4607e8e77c8e40f5
#
_cell.length_a   1.000
_cell.length_b   1.000
_cell.length_c   1.000
_cell.angle_alpha   90.00
_cell.angle_beta   90.00
_cell.angle_gamma   90.00
#
_symmetry.space_group_name_H-M   'P 1'
#
loop_
_entity.id
_entity.type
_entity.pdbx_description
1 polymer ?
#
loop_
_entity_poly.entity_id
_entity_poly.type
_entity_poly.pdbx_seq_one_letter_code
_entity_poly.pdbx_strand_id
1 'polypeptide(L)'
;HSDRKGNLSVVQNGETLPFDVKRVYYLYDVPGGEERGAHAHRDLSQLIIAASGSFTVTLDDGNCKRTFFLNRPYQGLYVKPGMWRDLGDFSSGAVCMVLASDIYMKEDYIRDYQEFINYRNND
;
A
#
# COMPACT_ATOMS: atom_id res chain seq x y z
N HIS A 1 7.66 4.93 -20.22
CA HIS A 1 8.23 4.59 -21.52
C HIS A 1 8.29 3.09 -21.72
N SER A 2 7.98 2.66 -22.93
CA SER A 2 7.98 1.26 -23.29
C SER A 2 8.65 1.11 -24.65
N ASP A 3 9.69 0.27 -24.72
CA ASP A 3 10.38 -0.02 -25.96
C ASP A 3 11.00 -1.42 -25.92
N ARG A 4 11.82 -1.76 -26.93
CA ARG A 4 12.44 -3.08 -27.03
C ARG A 4 13.45 -3.35 -25.89
N LYS A 5 13.93 -2.33 -25.22
CA LYS A 5 14.90 -2.47 -24.12
C LYS A 5 14.24 -2.55 -22.76
N GLY A 6 12.91 -2.61 -22.73
CA GLY A 6 12.15 -2.70 -21.51
C GLY A 6 11.36 -1.43 -21.24
N ASN A 7 10.93 -1.28 -20.01
CA ASN A 7 10.05 -0.20 -19.58
C ASN A 7 10.70 0.58 -18.44
N LEU A 8 10.41 1.87 -18.40
CA LEU A 8 10.86 2.74 -17.33
C LEU A 8 9.66 3.46 -16.71
N SER A 9 9.54 3.40 -15.40
CA SER A 9 8.54 4.17 -14.65
C SER A 9 9.25 5.03 -13.62
N VAL A 10 8.79 6.26 -13.46
CA VAL A 10 9.39 7.23 -12.54
C VAL A 10 8.36 7.70 -11.54
N VAL A 11 8.76 7.73 -10.27
CA VAL A 11 8.00 8.35 -9.18
C VAL A 11 8.86 9.45 -8.60
N GLN A 12 8.35 10.67 -8.58
CA GLN A 12 9.13 11.83 -8.16
C GLN A 12 8.31 12.72 -7.24
N ASN A 13 8.93 13.14 -6.13
CA ASN A 13 8.30 14.05 -5.19
C ASN A 13 7.94 15.37 -5.88
N GLY A 14 6.74 15.87 -5.57
CA GLY A 14 6.26 17.14 -6.11
C GLY A 14 5.70 17.07 -7.51
N GLU A 15 5.80 15.92 -8.20
CA GLU A 15 5.30 15.78 -9.57
C GLU A 15 4.27 14.65 -9.71
N THR A 16 4.62 13.44 -9.30
CA THR A 16 3.75 12.27 -9.52
C THR A 16 3.05 11.80 -8.27
N LEU A 17 3.41 12.35 -7.10
CA LEU A 17 2.86 11.95 -5.82
C LEU A 17 2.22 13.14 -5.11
N PRO A 18 1.12 12.90 -4.36
CA PRO A 18 0.52 13.94 -3.53
C PRO A 18 1.25 14.16 -2.20
N PHE A 19 2.38 13.51 -1.98
CA PHE A 19 3.18 13.62 -0.76
C PHE A 19 4.65 13.43 -1.08
N ASP A 20 5.53 13.83 -0.16
CA ASP A 20 6.96 13.59 -0.28
C ASP A 20 7.31 12.23 0.32
N VAL A 21 8.10 11.45 -0.42
CA VAL A 21 8.54 10.13 0.04
C VAL A 21 9.68 10.30 1.03
N LYS A 22 9.51 9.74 2.22
CA LYS A 22 10.55 9.72 3.25
C LYS A 22 11.03 8.32 3.57
N ARG A 23 10.31 7.30 3.12
CA ARG A 23 10.66 5.90 3.37
C ARG A 23 10.16 5.04 2.23
N VAL A 24 10.98 4.07 1.83
CA VAL A 24 10.59 3.03 0.89
C VAL A 24 10.83 1.69 1.58
N TYR A 25 9.84 0.81 1.51
CA TYR A 25 10.04 -0.56 1.95
C TYR A 25 9.36 -1.51 0.98
N TYR A 26 9.73 -2.78 1.05
CA TYR A 26 9.14 -3.76 0.14
C TYR A 26 9.02 -5.12 0.80
N LEU A 27 7.94 -5.81 0.42
CA LEU A 27 7.65 -7.16 0.86
C LEU A 27 7.97 -8.11 -0.29
N TYR A 28 8.64 -9.20 0.02
CA TYR A 28 8.98 -10.21 -0.96
C TYR A 28 8.98 -11.58 -0.31
N ASP A 29 8.95 -12.62 -1.13
CA ASP A 29 8.90 -14.01 -0.65
C ASP A 29 7.73 -14.27 0.30
N VAL A 30 6.60 -13.60 0.07
CA VAL A 30 5.39 -13.84 0.86
C VAL A 30 4.77 -15.15 0.38
N PRO A 31 4.61 -16.15 1.28
CA PRO A 31 4.01 -17.43 0.88
C PRO A 31 2.58 -17.24 0.37
N GLY A 32 2.21 -18.04 -0.63
CA GLY A 32 0.83 -18.05 -1.12
C GLY A 32 -0.13 -18.36 0.01
N GLY A 33 -1.23 -17.62 0.08
CA GLY A 33 -2.22 -17.79 1.13
C GLY A 33 -1.98 -16.97 2.39
N GLU A 34 -0.81 -16.35 2.52
CA GLU A 34 -0.54 -15.46 3.65
C GLU A 34 -1.08 -14.06 3.37
N GLU A 35 -1.53 -13.42 4.44
CA GLU A 35 -1.99 -12.03 4.40
C GLU A 35 -1.01 -11.14 5.15
N ARG A 36 -0.90 -9.89 4.72
CA ARG A 36 0.00 -8.93 5.33
C ARG A 36 -0.69 -7.57 5.45
N GLY A 37 -0.20 -6.74 6.38
CA GLY A 37 -0.59 -5.34 6.44
C GLY A 37 -1.97 -5.06 6.99
N ALA A 38 -2.53 -5.92 7.83
CA ALA A 38 -3.83 -5.69 8.46
C ALA A 38 -3.71 -4.57 9.49
N HIS A 39 -3.81 -3.34 9.02
CA HIS A 39 -3.70 -2.15 9.89
C HIS A 39 -4.18 -0.90 9.15
N ALA A 40 -4.27 0.18 9.90
CA ALA A 40 -4.49 1.52 9.35
C ALA A 40 -3.41 2.46 9.89
N HIS A 41 -3.28 3.61 9.26
CA HIS A 41 -2.38 4.68 9.69
C HIS A 41 -3.19 5.94 9.98
N ARG A 42 -2.83 6.66 11.04
CA ARG A 42 -3.52 7.90 11.40
C ARG A 42 -3.11 9.05 10.46
N ASP A 43 -1.83 9.16 10.16
CA ASP A 43 -1.28 10.29 9.40
C ASP A 43 -0.52 9.90 8.15
N LEU A 44 -0.06 8.67 8.03
CA LEU A 44 0.80 8.23 6.93
C LEU A 44 0.02 8.08 5.63
N SER A 45 0.58 8.64 4.56
CA SER A 45 0.15 8.39 3.19
C SER A 45 1.11 7.39 2.55
N GLN A 46 0.58 6.54 1.68
CA GLN A 46 1.39 5.51 1.02
C GLN A 46 0.98 5.35 -0.44
N LEU A 47 1.95 4.94 -1.25
CA LEU A 47 1.71 4.45 -2.61
C LEU A 47 2.18 3.01 -2.66
N ILE A 48 1.29 2.10 -3.02
CA ILE A 48 1.59 0.66 -3.09
C ILE A 48 1.70 0.24 -4.53
N ILE A 49 2.79 -0.45 -4.88
CA ILE A 49 3.11 -0.83 -6.26
C ILE A 49 3.47 -2.30 -6.30
N ALA A 50 2.93 -3.03 -7.29
CA ALA A 50 3.40 -4.37 -7.60
C ALA A 50 4.64 -4.26 -8.49
N ALA A 51 5.82 -4.19 -7.87
CA ALA A 51 7.06 -4.07 -8.60
C ALA A 51 7.38 -5.33 -9.41
N SER A 52 6.88 -6.47 -8.96
CA SER A 52 6.95 -7.76 -9.66
C SER A 52 5.76 -8.59 -9.24
N GLY A 53 5.26 -9.43 -10.14
CA GLY A 53 4.14 -10.31 -9.85
C GLY A 53 2.85 -9.58 -9.57
N SER A 54 2.02 -10.16 -8.72
CA SER A 54 0.70 -9.62 -8.42
C SER A 54 0.28 -9.90 -6.98
N PHE A 55 -0.63 -9.07 -6.47
CA PHE A 55 -1.28 -9.26 -5.18
C PHE A 55 -2.53 -8.41 -5.12
N THR A 56 -3.36 -8.64 -4.11
CA THR A 56 -4.54 -7.82 -3.88
C THR A 56 -4.34 -6.91 -2.69
N VAL A 57 -4.98 -5.74 -2.76
CA VAL A 57 -5.05 -4.80 -1.63
C VAL A 57 -6.52 -4.51 -1.39
N THR A 58 -6.99 -4.79 -0.19
CA THR A 58 -8.36 -4.44 0.21
C THR A 58 -8.29 -3.20 1.10
N LEU A 59 -8.99 -2.16 0.68
CA LEU A 59 -9.13 -0.92 1.45
C LEU A 59 -10.50 -0.88 2.10
N ASP A 60 -10.54 -0.40 3.34
CA ASP A 60 -11.75 -0.36 4.16
C ASP A 60 -11.78 1.00 4.87
N ASP A 61 -12.83 1.78 4.64
CA ASP A 61 -13.00 3.09 5.28
C ASP A 61 -13.88 3.03 6.54
N GLY A 62 -14.27 1.83 6.94
CA GLY A 62 -15.17 1.63 8.08
C GLY A 62 -16.62 1.40 7.66
N ASN A 63 -16.98 1.76 6.43
CA ASN A 63 -18.33 1.55 5.88
C ASN A 63 -18.30 0.65 4.66
N CYS A 64 -17.33 0.86 3.78
CA CYS A 64 -17.23 0.14 2.51
C CYS A 64 -15.85 -0.46 2.36
N LYS A 65 -15.80 -1.64 1.75
CA LYS A 65 -14.55 -2.30 1.38
C LYS A 65 -14.43 -2.35 -0.11
N ARG A 66 -13.21 -2.20 -0.60
CA ARG A 66 -12.92 -2.31 -2.02
C ARG A 66 -11.59 -3.01 -2.22
N THR A 67 -11.57 -4.00 -3.10
CA THR A 67 -10.37 -4.79 -3.38
C THR A 67 -9.80 -4.39 -4.74
N PHE A 68 -8.49 -4.16 -4.77
CA PHE A 68 -7.74 -3.80 -5.96
C PHE A 68 -6.74 -4.90 -6.26
N PHE A 69 -6.67 -5.29 -7.52
CA PHE A 69 -5.68 -6.26 -7.98
C PHE A 69 -4.52 -5.49 -8.61
N LEU A 70 -3.34 -5.59 -8.01
CA LEU A 70 -2.14 -4.92 -8.50
C LEU A 70 -1.27 -5.95 -9.21
N ASN A 71 -1.04 -5.76 -10.50
CA ASN A 71 -0.29 -6.70 -11.32
C ASN A 71 0.62 -6.01 -12.35
N ARG A 72 0.81 -4.71 -12.21
CA ARG A 72 1.63 -3.94 -13.16
C ARG A 72 2.50 -2.95 -12.41
N PRO A 73 3.82 -2.86 -12.71
CA PRO A 73 4.71 -1.95 -11.98
C PRO A 73 4.48 -0.47 -12.29
N TYR A 74 3.72 -0.15 -13.32
CA TYR A 74 3.42 1.23 -13.67
C TYR A 74 2.12 1.75 -13.05
N GLN A 75 1.44 0.94 -12.25
CA GLN A 75 0.20 1.32 -11.58
C GLN A 75 0.43 1.32 -10.07
N GLY A 76 0.21 2.45 -9.44
CA GLY A 76 0.31 2.56 -7.98
C GLY A 76 -1.06 2.82 -7.37
N LEU A 77 -1.29 2.24 -6.21
CA LEU A 77 -2.49 2.49 -5.43
C LEU A 77 -2.16 3.47 -4.32
N TYR A 78 -2.77 4.65 -4.37
CA TYR A 78 -2.60 5.64 -3.31
C TYR A 78 -3.51 5.28 -2.14
N VAL A 79 -2.93 5.18 -0.96
CA VAL A 79 -3.66 4.91 0.29
C VAL A 79 -3.52 6.12 1.19
N LYS A 80 -4.59 6.89 1.33
CA LYS A 80 -4.60 8.06 2.20
C LYS A 80 -4.67 7.64 3.67
N PRO A 81 -4.34 8.55 4.60
CA PRO A 81 -4.49 8.27 6.03
C PRO A 81 -5.90 7.85 6.40
N GLY A 82 -6.03 7.07 7.45
CA GLY A 82 -7.33 6.67 7.98
C GLY A 82 -8.00 5.52 7.27
N MET A 83 -7.28 4.79 6.44
CA MET A 83 -7.81 3.63 5.72
C MET A 83 -7.21 2.35 6.27
N TRP A 84 -8.06 1.40 6.60
CA TRP A 84 -7.61 0.05 6.93
C TRP A 84 -7.25 -0.67 5.64
N ARG A 85 -6.17 -1.43 5.66
CA ARG A 85 -5.75 -2.20 4.50
C ARG A 85 -5.36 -3.61 4.88
N ASP A 86 -5.61 -4.52 3.95
CA ASP A 86 -5.15 -5.89 3.97
C ASP A 86 -4.53 -6.22 2.62
N LEU A 87 -3.40 -6.90 2.63
CA LEU A 87 -2.75 -7.37 1.42
C LEU A 87 -2.77 -8.88 1.39
N GLY A 88 -3.06 -9.46 0.24
CA GLY A 88 -3.16 -10.91 0.12
C GLY A 88 -2.99 -11.39 -1.31
N ASP A 89 -3.19 -12.70 -1.52
CA ASP A 89 -3.13 -13.33 -2.83
C ASP A 89 -1.84 -13.04 -3.58
N PHE A 90 -0.71 -13.11 -2.89
CA PHE A 90 0.60 -12.85 -3.50
C PHE A 90 0.96 -13.96 -4.47
N SER A 91 1.28 -13.60 -5.71
CA SER A 91 1.80 -14.55 -6.67
C SER A 91 3.23 -14.94 -6.31
N SER A 92 3.71 -16.06 -6.87
CA SER A 92 5.10 -16.48 -6.70
C SER A 92 6.02 -15.39 -7.25
N GLY A 93 7.00 -14.98 -6.44
CA GLY A 93 7.95 -13.93 -6.85
C GLY A 93 7.39 -12.52 -6.81
N ALA A 94 6.21 -12.32 -6.21
CA ALA A 94 5.65 -10.99 -6.09
C ALA A 94 6.53 -10.11 -5.21
N VAL A 95 6.66 -8.84 -5.60
CA VAL A 95 7.34 -7.81 -4.81
C VAL A 95 6.38 -6.65 -4.65
N CYS A 96 6.01 -6.38 -3.42
CA CYS A 96 5.17 -5.22 -3.07
C CYS A 96 6.09 -4.10 -2.61
N MET A 97 6.15 -3.02 -3.37
CA MET A 97 6.94 -1.85 -3.00
C MET A 97 6.01 -0.77 -2.47
N VAL A 98 6.38 -0.19 -1.33
CA VAL A 98 5.58 0.85 -0.69
C VAL A 98 6.42 2.10 -0.49
N LEU A 99 5.91 3.22 -1.01
CA LEU A 99 6.48 4.54 -0.83
C LEU A 99 5.66 5.24 0.25
N ALA A 100 6.32 5.71 1.30
CA ALA A 100 5.63 6.24 2.48
C ALA A 100 6.02 7.68 2.77
N SER A 101 5.07 8.45 3.30
CA SER A 101 5.21 9.89 3.54
C SER A 101 6.00 10.23 4.82
N ASP A 102 6.36 9.23 5.62
CA ASP A 102 7.13 9.48 6.84
C ASP A 102 7.96 8.24 7.21
N ILE A 103 8.86 8.42 8.16
CA ILE A 103 9.63 7.32 8.75
C ILE A 103 8.69 6.44 9.57
N TYR A 104 9.20 5.29 10.01
CA TYR A 104 8.40 4.38 10.84
C TYR A 104 8.08 5.06 12.17
N MET A 105 6.78 5.09 12.50
CA MET A 105 6.29 5.65 13.77
C MET A 105 5.22 4.71 14.32
N LYS A 106 5.57 4.00 15.37
CA LYS A 106 4.68 3.01 15.98
C LYS A 106 3.33 3.60 16.38
N GLU A 107 3.31 4.84 16.85
CA GLU A 107 2.10 5.53 17.32
C GLU A 107 1.11 5.82 16.21
N ASP A 108 1.58 5.82 14.96
CA ASP A 108 0.73 6.07 13.81
C ASP A 108 -0.13 4.86 13.43
N TYR A 109 0.25 3.67 13.87
CA TYR A 109 -0.44 2.44 13.49
C TYR A 109 -1.69 2.19 14.33
N ILE A 110 -2.74 1.76 13.67
CA ILE A 110 -3.92 1.16 14.31
C ILE A 110 -3.96 -0.28 13.85
N ARG A 111 -3.68 -1.21 14.76
CA ARG A 111 -3.52 -2.63 14.44
C ARG A 111 -4.71 -3.48 14.82
N ASP A 112 -5.64 -2.94 15.60
CA ASP A 112 -6.86 -3.62 16.01
C ASP A 112 -8.04 -3.05 15.22
N TYR A 113 -8.81 -3.93 14.59
CA TYR A 113 -9.90 -3.50 13.72
C TYR A 113 -10.99 -2.76 14.48
N GLN A 114 -11.31 -3.20 15.70
CA GLN A 114 -12.31 -2.49 16.51
C GLN A 114 -11.84 -1.09 16.89
N GLU A 115 -10.56 -0.96 17.21
CA GLU A 115 -9.96 0.36 17.45
C GLU A 115 -10.06 1.24 16.20
N PHE A 116 -9.85 0.67 15.03
CA PHE A 116 -10.01 1.38 13.77
C PHE A 116 -11.46 1.87 13.59
N ILE A 117 -12.43 1.02 13.84
CA ILE A 117 -13.84 1.40 13.72
C ILE A 117 -14.16 2.54 14.69
N ASN A 118 -13.68 2.46 15.93
CA ASN A 118 -13.89 3.53 16.91
C ASN A 118 -13.21 4.84 16.46
N TYR A 119 -12.02 4.74 15.90
CA TYR A 119 -11.31 5.90 15.36
C TYR A 119 -12.10 6.58 14.25
N ARG A 120 -12.68 5.82 13.33
CA ARG A 120 -13.50 6.37 12.24
C ARG A 120 -14.79 6.99 12.74
N ASN A 121 -15.38 6.42 13.76
CA ASN A 121 -16.69 6.89 14.27
C ASN A 121 -16.57 8.11 15.18
N ASN A 122 -15.38 8.41 15.68
CA ASN A 122 -15.15 9.55 16.58
C ASN A 122 -14.64 10.80 15.86
N ASP A 123 -14.62 10.77 14.55
CA ASP A 123 -14.20 11.92 13.74
C ASP A 123 -15.36 12.85 13.42
#